data_35fb15cd77ebc1c65d12ed0c73473fe2
#
_entry.id   35fb15cd77ebc1c65d12ed0c73473fe2
#
_cell.length_a   1.000
_cell.length_b   1.000
_cell.length_c   1.000
_cell.angle_alpha   90.00
_cell.angle_beta   90.00
_cell.angle_gamma   90.00
#
_symmetry.space_group_name_H-M   'P 1'
#
loop_
_entity.id
_entity.type
_entity.pdbx_description
1 polymer ?
#
loop_
_entity_poly.entity_id
_entity_poly.type
_entity_poly.pdbx_seq_one_letter_code
_entity_poly.pdbx_strand_id
1 'polypeptide(L)'
;MQGEQYDEAIEQFQKAVKDPKFKVRAQNSMGQCFQKKNVYAIAMTQYEEALKGVADPDSDIAKDIRYNLATATEDNGEYGKALEHYQIIMATDIGFRDVSERVDGLMQKKKNG
;
A
#
# COMPACT_ATOMS: atom_id res chain seq x y z
N MET A 1 -7.64 -23.52 -0.95
CA MET A 1 -7.99 -22.35 -1.77
C MET A 1 -7.13 -21.15 -1.35
N GLN A 2 -6.87 -20.26 -2.27
CA GLN A 2 -6.01 -19.09 -2.02
C GLN A 2 -6.50 -18.23 -0.86
N GLY A 3 -7.82 -18.06 -0.70
CA GLY A 3 -8.38 -17.27 0.39
C GLY A 3 -8.03 -17.80 1.77
N GLU A 4 -7.99 -19.10 1.92
CA GLU A 4 -7.63 -19.75 3.19
C GLU A 4 -6.15 -19.51 3.52
N GLN A 5 -5.28 -19.54 2.50
CA GLN A 5 -3.85 -19.26 2.68
C GLN A 5 -3.64 -17.83 3.16
N TYR A 6 -4.39 -16.87 2.62
CA TYR A 6 -4.28 -15.49 3.07
C TYR A 6 -4.79 -15.33 4.50
N ASP A 7 -5.87 -16.00 4.87
CA ASP A 7 -6.41 -15.95 6.23
C ASP A 7 -5.41 -16.48 7.25
N GLU A 8 -4.76 -17.61 6.94
CA GLU A 8 -3.73 -18.18 7.79
C GLU A 8 -2.53 -17.24 7.93
N ALA A 9 -2.10 -16.63 6.82
CA ALA A 9 -1.00 -15.67 6.83
C ALA A 9 -1.38 -14.45 7.69
N ILE A 10 -2.60 -13.94 7.54
CA ILE A 10 -3.09 -12.79 8.32
C ILE A 10 -3.04 -13.10 9.81
N GLU A 11 -3.47 -14.30 10.22
CA GLU A 11 -3.41 -14.71 11.64
C GLU A 11 -1.99 -14.65 12.18
N GLN A 12 -1.01 -15.12 11.41
CA GLN A 12 0.39 -15.10 11.81
C GLN A 12 0.91 -13.66 11.92
N PHE A 13 0.56 -12.81 10.96
CA PHE A 13 0.97 -11.40 11.01
C PHE A 13 0.31 -10.65 12.16
N GLN A 14 -0.93 -10.99 12.51
CA GLN A 14 -1.61 -10.40 13.66
C GLN A 14 -0.89 -10.71 14.97
N LYS A 15 -0.23 -11.84 15.06
CA LYS A 15 0.64 -12.17 16.19
C LYS A 15 1.94 -11.40 16.13
N ALA A 16 2.52 -11.28 14.93
CA ALA A 16 3.81 -10.61 14.74
C ALA A 16 3.75 -9.11 15.02
N VAL A 17 2.60 -8.44 14.81
CA VAL A 17 2.48 -7.00 15.08
C VAL A 17 2.64 -6.65 16.56
N LYS A 18 2.52 -7.62 17.45
CA LYS A 18 2.71 -7.42 18.89
C LYS A 18 4.17 -7.19 19.26
N ASP A 19 5.10 -7.61 18.38
CA ASP A 19 6.52 -7.37 18.53
C ASP A 19 6.89 -6.11 17.76
N PRO A 20 7.32 -5.03 18.44
CA PRO A 20 7.66 -3.78 17.78
C PRO A 20 8.69 -3.93 16.66
N LYS A 21 9.58 -4.91 16.78
CA LYS A 21 10.62 -5.18 15.79
C LYS A 21 10.04 -5.58 14.43
N PHE A 22 8.91 -6.29 14.42
CA PHE A 22 8.30 -6.82 13.21
C PHE A 22 7.02 -6.09 12.80
N LYS A 23 6.58 -5.12 13.59
CA LYS A 23 5.27 -4.48 13.43
C LYS A 23 5.05 -3.89 12.04
N VAL A 24 6.00 -3.08 11.54
CA VAL A 24 5.87 -2.42 10.24
C VAL A 24 5.77 -3.45 9.12
N ARG A 25 6.67 -4.43 9.11
CA ARG A 25 6.68 -5.48 8.09
C ARG A 25 5.41 -6.31 8.14
N ALA A 26 4.96 -6.66 9.33
CA ALA A 26 3.75 -7.46 9.51
C ALA A 26 2.52 -6.70 9.01
N GLN A 27 2.41 -5.42 9.31
CA GLN A 27 1.30 -4.60 8.83
C GLN A 27 1.30 -4.46 7.32
N ASN A 28 2.47 -4.24 6.72
CA ASN A 28 2.59 -4.19 5.26
C ASN A 28 2.17 -5.51 4.63
N SER A 29 2.62 -6.62 5.19
CA SER A 29 2.27 -7.96 4.70
C SER A 29 0.78 -8.27 4.87
N MET A 30 0.19 -7.86 6.00
CA MET A 30 -1.26 -7.98 6.19
C MET A 30 -2.02 -7.18 5.13
N GLY A 31 -1.57 -5.95 4.86
CA GLY A 31 -2.16 -5.13 3.81
C GLY A 31 -2.18 -5.86 2.48
N GLN A 32 -1.07 -6.48 2.12
CA GLN A 32 -0.97 -7.25 0.88
C GLN A 32 -1.96 -8.43 0.86
N CYS A 33 -2.09 -9.14 1.97
CA CYS A 33 -3.03 -10.26 2.07
C CYS A 33 -4.48 -9.79 1.94
N PHE A 34 -4.87 -8.70 2.62
CA PHE A 34 -6.21 -8.16 2.50
C PHE A 34 -6.50 -7.66 1.09
N GLN A 35 -5.49 -7.04 0.45
CA GLN A 35 -5.63 -6.58 -0.93
C GLN A 35 -5.86 -7.76 -1.89
N LYS A 36 -5.14 -8.85 -1.70
CA LYS A 36 -5.32 -10.08 -2.49
C LYS A 36 -6.71 -10.69 -2.30
N LYS A 37 -7.29 -10.49 -1.13
CA LYS A 37 -8.67 -10.92 -0.85
C LYS A 37 -9.71 -9.90 -1.31
N ASN A 38 -9.27 -8.80 -1.93
CA ASN A 38 -10.13 -7.70 -2.40
C ASN A 38 -10.82 -6.96 -1.24
N VAL A 39 -10.23 -7.00 -0.05
CA VAL A 39 -10.72 -6.25 1.12
C VAL A 39 -9.88 -4.96 1.21
N TYR A 40 -10.16 -4.05 0.29
CA TYR A 40 -9.28 -2.89 0.05
C TYR A 40 -9.27 -1.90 1.21
N ALA A 41 -10.42 -1.66 1.84
CA ALA A 41 -10.49 -0.72 2.96
C ALA A 41 -9.58 -1.14 4.13
N ILE A 42 -9.59 -2.44 4.47
CA ILE A 42 -8.72 -2.95 5.54
C ILE A 42 -7.27 -2.91 5.09
N ALA A 43 -7.00 -3.29 3.83
CA ALA A 43 -5.64 -3.24 3.28
C ALA A 43 -5.06 -1.82 3.42
N MET A 44 -5.81 -0.82 3.03
CA MET A 44 -5.40 0.58 3.12
C MET A 44 -5.06 0.98 4.55
N THR A 45 -5.90 0.59 5.51
CA THR A 45 -5.66 0.87 6.93
C THR A 45 -4.35 0.26 7.41
N GLN A 46 -4.07 -0.99 7.01
CA GLN A 46 -2.83 -1.66 7.40
C GLN A 46 -1.60 -0.93 6.83
N TYR A 47 -1.65 -0.51 5.57
CA TYR A 47 -0.56 0.24 4.96
C TYR A 47 -0.36 1.60 5.63
N GLU A 48 -1.45 2.30 5.95
CA GLU A 48 -1.37 3.59 6.64
C GLU A 48 -0.72 3.44 8.02
N GLU A 49 -1.10 2.42 8.78
CA GLU A 49 -0.50 2.14 10.08
C GLU A 49 0.98 1.77 9.93
N ALA A 50 1.33 0.98 8.91
CA ALA A 50 2.72 0.64 8.65
C ALA A 50 3.57 1.89 8.37
N LEU A 51 3.04 2.82 7.58
CA LEU A 51 3.74 4.08 7.27
C LEU A 51 4.02 4.91 8.51
N LYS A 52 3.10 4.93 9.46
CA LYS A 52 3.29 5.65 10.73
C LYS A 52 4.48 5.12 11.52
N GLY A 53 4.81 3.85 11.35
CA GLY A 53 5.93 3.21 12.03
C GLY A 53 7.28 3.39 11.37
N VAL A 54 7.34 4.01 10.18
CA VAL A 54 8.59 4.22 9.44
C VAL A 54 9.12 5.61 9.76
N ALA A 55 10.35 5.67 10.30
CA ALA A 55 10.96 6.92 10.75
C ALA A 55 11.30 7.85 9.58
N ASP A 56 11.83 7.30 8.48
CA ASP A 56 12.25 8.08 7.32
C ASP A 56 11.23 7.92 6.18
N PRO A 57 10.44 8.97 5.89
CA PRO A 57 9.41 8.90 4.85
C PRO A 57 9.97 8.72 3.44
N ASP A 58 11.26 8.99 3.24
CA ASP A 58 11.92 8.85 1.93
C ASP A 58 12.70 7.54 1.80
N SER A 59 12.62 6.68 2.81
CA SER A 59 13.30 5.37 2.78
C SER A 59 12.65 4.44 1.75
N ASP A 60 13.40 3.43 1.33
CA ASP A 60 12.89 2.44 0.38
C ASP A 60 11.66 1.72 0.93
N ILE A 61 11.66 1.38 2.23
CA ILE A 61 10.50 0.71 2.82
C ILE A 61 9.27 1.61 2.83
N ALA A 62 9.44 2.91 3.10
CA ALA A 62 8.33 3.86 3.06
C ALA A 62 7.75 3.96 1.64
N LYS A 63 8.61 4.02 0.62
CA LYS A 63 8.16 4.07 -0.77
C LYS A 63 7.41 2.79 -1.16
N ASP A 64 7.92 1.63 -0.75
CA ASP A 64 7.25 0.34 -1.01
C ASP A 64 5.84 0.31 -0.40
N ILE A 65 5.73 0.72 0.86
CA ILE A 65 4.44 0.72 1.57
C ILE A 65 3.49 1.73 0.93
N ARG A 66 3.97 2.94 0.61
CA ARG A 66 3.13 3.95 -0.03
C ARG A 66 2.68 3.52 -1.42
N TYR A 67 3.53 2.83 -2.15
CA TYR A 67 3.16 2.25 -3.44
C TYR A 67 2.03 1.22 -3.26
N ASN A 68 2.16 0.35 -2.27
CA ASN A 68 1.11 -0.62 -1.96
C ASN A 68 -0.20 0.08 -1.58
N LEU A 69 -0.10 1.12 -0.75
CA LEU A 69 -1.27 1.93 -0.38
C LEU A 69 -1.91 2.56 -1.61
N ALA A 70 -1.11 3.11 -2.51
CA ALA A 70 -1.60 3.71 -3.74
C ALA A 70 -2.36 2.69 -4.60
N THR A 71 -1.80 1.48 -4.76
CA THR A 71 -2.46 0.45 -5.57
C THR A 71 -3.77 -0.02 -4.93
N ALA A 72 -3.81 -0.18 -3.61
CA ALA A 72 -5.04 -0.57 -2.91
C ALA A 72 -6.09 0.53 -3.01
N THR A 73 -5.69 1.79 -2.91
CA THR A 73 -6.56 2.95 -3.04
C THR A 73 -7.15 3.01 -4.46
N GLU A 74 -6.32 2.76 -5.46
CA GLU A 74 -6.73 2.68 -6.86
C GLU A 74 -7.72 1.54 -7.06
N ASP A 75 -7.42 0.35 -6.53
CA ASP A 75 -8.29 -0.83 -6.61
C ASP A 75 -9.65 -0.56 -5.96
N ASN A 76 -9.67 0.29 -4.94
CA ASN A 76 -10.90 0.69 -4.25
C ASN A 76 -11.67 1.79 -5.00
N GLY A 77 -11.20 2.20 -6.17
CA GLY A 77 -11.87 3.20 -7.00
C GLY A 77 -11.63 4.64 -6.59
N GLU A 78 -10.75 4.90 -5.63
CA GLU A 78 -10.45 6.24 -5.14
C GLU A 78 -9.27 6.83 -5.93
N TYR A 79 -9.50 7.12 -7.20
CA TYR A 79 -8.43 7.49 -8.15
C TYR A 79 -7.70 8.77 -7.77
N GLY A 80 -8.41 9.78 -7.25
CA GLY A 80 -7.79 11.02 -6.82
C GLY A 80 -6.80 10.83 -5.68
N LYS A 81 -7.16 10.04 -4.69
CA LYS A 81 -6.28 9.73 -3.56
C LYS A 81 -5.11 8.84 -3.99
N ALA A 82 -5.36 7.87 -4.85
CA ALA A 82 -4.30 7.02 -5.39
C ALA A 82 -3.27 7.88 -6.13
N LEU A 83 -3.73 8.81 -6.95
CA LEU A 83 -2.87 9.74 -7.68
C LEU A 83 -1.98 10.53 -6.71
N GLU A 84 -2.54 11.03 -5.61
CA GLU A 84 -1.77 11.76 -4.60
C GLU A 84 -0.64 10.90 -4.02
N HIS A 85 -0.92 9.64 -3.69
CA HIS A 85 0.10 8.73 -3.15
C HIS A 85 1.21 8.47 -4.16
N TYR A 86 0.87 8.21 -5.42
CA TYR A 86 1.88 8.00 -6.46
C TYR A 86 2.72 9.27 -6.69
N GLN A 87 2.10 10.44 -6.65
CA GLN A 87 2.80 11.72 -6.84
C GLN A 87 3.79 11.99 -5.71
N ILE A 88 3.46 11.60 -4.47
CA ILE A 88 4.40 11.74 -3.34
C ILE A 88 5.67 10.93 -3.61
N ILE A 89 5.54 9.71 -4.11
CA ILE A 89 6.69 8.88 -4.46
C ILE A 89 7.45 9.52 -5.63
N MET A 90 6.74 9.92 -6.67
CA MET A 90 7.34 10.49 -7.88
C MET A 90 8.15 11.75 -7.59
N ALA A 91 7.70 12.54 -6.61
CA ALA A 91 8.37 13.80 -6.24
C ALA A 91 9.81 13.59 -5.75
N THR A 92 10.09 12.44 -5.13
CA THR A 92 11.42 12.12 -4.61
C THR A 92 12.13 11.04 -5.41
N ASP A 93 11.41 10.24 -6.17
CA ASP A 93 11.98 9.12 -6.92
C ASP A 93 11.11 8.81 -8.15
N ILE A 94 11.28 9.56 -9.21
CA ILE A 94 10.49 9.39 -10.44
C ILE A 94 10.72 8.01 -11.09
N GLY A 95 11.88 7.41 -10.83
CA GLY A 95 12.23 6.11 -11.36
C GLY A 95 11.73 4.92 -10.54
N PHE A 96 10.99 5.18 -9.45
CA PHE A 96 10.50 4.10 -8.59
C PHE A 96 9.39 3.33 -9.32
N ARG A 97 9.68 2.07 -9.62
CA ARG A 97 8.75 1.16 -10.31
C ARG A 97 8.07 1.88 -11.49
N ASP A 98 6.76 1.76 -11.61
CA ASP A 98 5.97 2.35 -12.70
C ASP A 98 5.19 3.59 -12.25
N VAL A 99 5.66 4.31 -11.22
CA VAL A 99 4.90 5.45 -10.66
C VAL A 99 4.61 6.52 -11.71
N SER A 100 5.56 6.82 -12.60
CA SER A 100 5.38 7.82 -13.65
C SER A 100 4.22 7.44 -14.58
N GLU A 101 4.18 6.17 -15.00
CA GLU A 101 3.12 5.64 -15.86
C GLU A 101 1.78 5.64 -15.12
N ARG A 102 1.79 5.28 -13.84
CA ARG A 102 0.58 5.28 -13.01
C ARG A 102 -0.01 6.68 -12.87
N VAL A 103 0.87 7.66 -12.62
CA VAL A 103 0.44 9.07 -12.52
C VAL A 103 -0.18 9.53 -13.82
N ASP A 104 0.50 9.26 -14.96
CA ASP A 104 -0.03 9.65 -16.27
C ASP A 104 -1.39 9.03 -16.54
N GLY A 105 -1.54 7.73 -16.26
CA GLY A 105 -2.79 7.01 -16.45
C GLY A 105 -3.93 7.55 -15.59
N LEU A 106 -3.64 7.85 -14.32
CA LEU A 106 -4.65 8.36 -13.39
C LEU A 106 -5.03 9.80 -13.71
N MET A 107 -4.08 10.61 -14.19
CA MET A 107 -4.37 11.97 -14.64
C MET A 107 -5.31 11.95 -15.83
N GLN A 108 -5.14 11.01 -16.76
CA GLN A 108 -6.06 10.82 -17.88
C GLN A 108 -7.46 10.44 -17.41
N LYS A 109 -7.57 9.50 -16.46
CA LYS A 109 -8.85 9.10 -15.89
C LYS A 109 -9.57 10.29 -15.22
N LYS A 110 -8.83 11.07 -14.46
CA LYS A 110 -9.37 12.26 -13.77
C LYS A 110 -9.89 13.29 -14.78
N LYS A 111 -9.17 13.46 -15.88
CA LYS A 111 -9.52 14.41 -16.94
C LYS A 111 -10.75 13.96 -17.73
N ASN A 112 -10.89 12.66 -17.93
CA ASN A 112 -11.97 12.07 -18.73
C ASN A 112 -13.18 11.66 -17.90
N GLY A 113 -13.04 11.63 -16.60
CA GLY A 113 -14.08 11.25 -15.67
C GLY A 113 -14.67 12.45 -14.98
#